data_45c3b6bb4987edc96b327adf871958c0
#
_entry.id   45c3b6bb4987edc96b327adf871958c0
#
_cell.length_a   1.000
_cell.length_b   1.000
_cell.length_c   1.000
_cell.angle_alpha   90.00
_cell.angle_beta   90.00
_cell.angle_gamma   90.00
#
_symmetry.space_group_name_H-M   'P 1'
#
loop_
_entity.id
_entity.type
_entity.pdbx_description
1 polymer ?
#
loop_
_entity_poly.entity_id
_entity_poly.type
_entity_poly.pdbx_seq_one_letter_code
_entity_poly.pdbx_strand_id
1 'polypeptide(L)'
;MKKPVNGGEEMDLQFGDIQETALITLAIRASETARPNARIRDQKAKEIIDTLGVDVSKFDPFMSHEGVVARTIMYRDKLKELISKYPDAVCINLGCGFDDKFSQVDNGTIRWFDVDLPDQIAVRRKVYEDQERCIMMDGDALDGTWTKNIPKSKMYIIVMEGVLEYFSKDQVKTCLNMLCDSFPHGYLLAELHSPFMEKHSKQHDAVKYTNASFGWGTKSGKEYLELEPRMKLVSERNYNEEMKKYSIRGRLFAIIGKNINNRLAVFKW
;
A
#
# COMPACT_ATOMS: atom_id res chain seq x y z
N MET A 1 7.49 8.75 38.49
CA MET A 1 7.38 10.19 38.15
C MET A 1 7.68 10.33 36.66
N LYS A 2 6.65 10.46 35.81
CA LYS A 2 6.76 10.76 34.41
C LYS A 2 6.82 12.29 34.27
N LYS A 3 7.83 12.83 33.59
CA LYS A 3 7.89 14.26 33.24
C LYS A 3 6.84 14.52 32.16
N PRO A 4 6.06 15.61 32.25
CA PRO A 4 5.18 16.01 31.15
C PRO A 4 6.03 16.56 30.00
N VAL A 5 5.82 16.03 28.81
CA VAL A 5 6.25 16.63 27.54
C VAL A 5 5.21 17.70 27.18
N ASN A 6 5.68 18.85 26.74
CA ASN A 6 4.99 20.11 26.46
C ASN A 6 3.63 19.95 25.80
N GLY A 7 2.69 20.84 26.19
CA GLY A 7 1.33 20.98 25.74
C GLY A 7 1.13 21.03 24.22
N GLY A 8 1.05 19.85 23.61
CA GLY A 8 0.39 19.65 22.34
C GLY A 8 -1.02 19.16 22.67
N GLU A 9 -2.03 19.78 22.09
CA GLU A 9 -3.38 19.25 22.05
C GLU A 9 -3.30 17.80 21.56
N GLU A 10 -3.82 16.87 22.33
CA GLU A 10 -3.98 15.47 21.90
C GLU A 10 -4.83 15.50 20.63
N MET A 11 -4.23 15.23 19.47
CA MET A 11 -4.97 15.20 18.23
C MET A 11 -5.95 14.04 18.29
N ASP A 12 -7.23 14.34 18.41
CA ASP A 12 -8.31 13.34 18.26
C ASP A 12 -8.31 12.86 16.80
N LEU A 13 -7.61 11.76 16.55
CA LEU A 13 -7.53 11.11 15.26
C LEU A 13 -8.66 10.10 15.19
N GLN A 14 -9.81 10.54 14.70
CA GLN A 14 -10.92 9.64 14.38
C GLN A 14 -10.57 8.89 13.08
N PHE A 15 -9.88 7.76 13.20
CA PHE A 15 -9.69 6.84 12.09
C PHE A 15 -10.91 5.93 11.95
N GLY A 16 -11.34 5.67 10.71
CA GLY A 16 -12.19 4.53 10.41
C GLY A 16 -11.42 3.21 10.57
N ASP A 17 -12.14 2.10 10.70
CA ASP A 17 -11.57 0.78 10.99
C ASP A 17 -10.48 0.33 9.98
N ILE A 18 -10.63 0.71 8.72
CA ILE A 18 -9.66 0.36 7.67
C ILE A 18 -8.44 1.29 7.74
N GLN A 19 -8.63 2.57 8.07
CA GLN A 19 -7.54 3.54 8.16
C GLN A 19 -6.58 3.24 9.33
N GLU A 20 -7.05 2.59 10.40
CA GLU A 20 -6.16 2.10 11.46
C GLU A 20 -5.09 1.13 10.92
N THR A 21 -5.40 0.38 9.86
CA THR A 21 -4.43 -0.55 9.27
C THR A 21 -3.25 0.17 8.61
N ALA A 22 -3.40 1.43 8.19
CA ALA A 22 -2.29 2.24 7.67
C ALA A 22 -1.22 2.50 8.74
N LEU A 23 -1.60 2.52 10.04
CA LEU A 23 -0.65 2.65 11.16
C LEU A 23 0.26 1.43 11.30
N ILE A 24 -0.21 0.24 10.93
CA ILE A 24 0.61 -0.99 10.98
C ILE A 24 1.82 -0.84 10.07
N THR A 25 1.58 -0.46 8.83
CA THR A 25 2.65 -0.32 7.84
C THR A 25 3.57 0.84 8.14
N LEU A 26 3.03 1.94 8.67
CA LEU A 26 3.78 3.11 9.14
C LEU A 26 4.73 2.71 10.28
N ALA A 27 4.20 2.02 11.32
CA ALA A 27 4.98 1.55 12.46
C ALA A 27 6.16 0.66 12.04
N ILE A 28 5.90 -0.28 11.15
CA ILE A 28 6.91 -1.21 10.65
C ILE A 28 7.99 -0.48 9.84
N ARG A 29 7.62 0.44 8.96
CA ARG A 29 8.60 1.21 8.18
C ARG A 29 9.46 2.09 9.07
N ALA A 30 8.89 2.73 10.09
CA ALA A 30 9.63 3.52 11.06
C ALA A 30 10.57 2.64 11.91
N SER A 31 10.10 1.51 12.41
CA SER A 31 10.88 0.54 13.18
C SER A 31 12.05 0.00 12.37
N GLU A 32 11.81 -0.43 11.13
CA GLU A 32 12.89 -0.92 10.26
C GLU A 32 13.92 0.19 9.96
N THR A 33 13.45 1.43 9.72
CA THR A 33 14.34 2.58 9.44
C THR A 33 15.29 2.88 10.60
N ALA A 34 14.87 2.63 11.84
CA ALA A 34 15.69 2.85 13.04
C ALA A 34 16.78 1.77 13.24
N ARG A 35 16.75 0.67 12.48
CA ARG A 35 17.73 -0.42 12.64
C ARG A 35 19.09 -0.05 12.02
N PRO A 36 20.22 -0.46 12.62
CA PRO A 36 21.57 -0.22 12.04
C PRO A 36 21.70 -0.77 10.62
N ASN A 37 21.14 -1.95 10.35
CA ASN A 37 21.16 -2.63 9.05
C ASN A 37 19.79 -2.58 8.38
N ALA A 38 19.15 -1.41 8.34
CA ALA A 38 17.83 -1.21 7.75
C ALA A 38 17.83 -1.59 6.26
N ARG A 39 16.87 -2.42 5.88
CA ARG A 39 16.62 -2.88 4.48
C ARG A 39 15.85 -1.85 3.66
N ILE A 40 15.06 -1.04 4.35
CA ILE A 40 14.38 0.13 3.80
C ILE A 40 14.70 1.34 4.68
N ARG A 41 14.60 2.53 4.10
CA ARG A 41 14.75 3.78 4.82
C ARG A 41 13.55 4.66 4.49
N ASP A 42 12.76 4.98 5.52
CA ASP A 42 11.58 5.83 5.46
C ASP A 42 11.62 6.78 6.66
N GLN A 43 12.40 7.86 6.53
CA GLN A 43 12.55 8.85 7.60
C GLN A 43 11.21 9.54 7.87
N LYS A 44 10.39 9.71 6.84
CA LYS A 44 9.07 10.32 6.95
C LYS A 44 8.14 9.53 7.84
N ALA A 45 8.18 8.19 7.77
CA ALA A 45 7.39 7.33 8.65
C ALA A 45 7.68 7.59 10.14
N LYS A 46 8.95 7.82 10.50
CA LYS A 46 9.33 8.16 11.87
C LYS A 46 8.82 9.53 12.29
N GLU A 47 8.98 10.54 11.43
CA GLU A 47 8.48 11.90 11.69
C GLU A 47 6.96 11.91 11.88
N ILE A 48 6.22 11.12 11.09
CA ILE A 48 4.77 11.02 11.21
C ILE A 48 4.36 10.45 12.56
N ILE A 49 4.99 9.36 13.00
CA ILE A 49 4.70 8.76 14.31
C ILE A 49 4.93 9.77 15.43
N ASP A 50 6.08 10.47 15.39
CA ASP A 50 6.43 11.48 16.38
C ASP A 50 5.43 12.64 16.36
N THR A 51 4.97 13.07 15.18
CA THR A 51 4.01 14.18 15.00
C THR A 51 2.60 13.79 15.46
N LEU A 52 2.15 12.58 15.12
CA LEU A 52 0.80 12.12 15.47
C LEU A 52 0.70 11.68 16.94
N GLY A 53 1.85 11.44 17.60
CA GLY A 53 1.87 10.98 19.01
C GLY A 53 1.24 9.62 19.25
N VAL A 54 1.16 8.76 18.23
CA VAL A 54 0.44 7.48 18.29
C VAL A 54 1.33 6.39 18.87
N ASP A 55 0.81 5.61 19.82
CA ASP A 55 1.48 4.38 20.27
C ASP A 55 1.33 3.27 19.23
N VAL A 56 2.40 3.04 18.50
CA VAL A 56 2.48 2.02 17.45
C VAL A 56 3.18 0.72 17.88
N SER A 57 3.54 0.60 19.14
CA SER A 57 4.31 -0.55 19.66
C SER A 57 3.64 -1.91 19.43
N LYS A 58 2.30 -1.95 19.41
CA LYS A 58 1.49 -3.15 19.16
C LYS A 58 1.47 -3.59 17.70
N PHE A 59 1.90 -2.74 16.76
CA PHE A 59 1.75 -2.95 15.32
C PHE A 59 3.01 -3.50 14.62
N ASP A 60 4.07 -3.86 15.37
CA ASP A 60 5.31 -4.39 14.77
C ASP A 60 5.61 -5.86 15.18
N PRO A 61 4.69 -6.82 14.97
CA PRO A 61 4.98 -8.23 15.16
C PRO A 61 5.87 -8.76 14.04
N PHE A 62 6.69 -9.75 14.35
CA PHE A 62 7.75 -10.25 13.46
C PHE A 62 7.28 -10.60 12.04
N MET A 63 6.14 -11.30 11.91
CA MET A 63 5.67 -11.75 10.60
C MET A 63 5.20 -10.61 9.73
N SER A 64 4.39 -9.70 10.28
CA SER A 64 3.98 -8.49 9.58
C SER A 64 5.17 -7.60 9.25
N HIS A 65 6.16 -7.51 10.14
CA HIS A 65 7.40 -6.77 9.88
C HIS A 65 8.09 -7.26 8.60
N GLU A 66 8.39 -8.55 8.53
CA GLU A 66 9.06 -9.14 7.35
C GLU A 66 8.22 -8.97 6.08
N GLY A 67 6.90 -9.14 6.18
CA GLY A 67 5.97 -8.97 5.06
C GLY A 67 5.96 -7.54 4.52
N VAL A 68 5.81 -6.54 5.39
CA VAL A 68 5.78 -5.12 5.00
C VAL A 68 7.11 -4.67 4.41
N VAL A 69 8.24 -5.09 4.98
CA VAL A 69 9.56 -4.76 4.42
C VAL A 69 9.74 -5.36 3.03
N ALA A 70 9.40 -6.64 2.85
CA ALA A 70 9.45 -7.30 1.54
C ALA A 70 8.54 -6.61 0.52
N ARG A 71 7.31 -6.28 0.92
CA ARG A 71 6.34 -5.54 0.13
C ARG A 71 6.90 -4.20 -0.34
N THR A 72 7.38 -3.38 0.59
CA THR A 72 7.95 -2.06 0.30
C THR A 72 9.07 -2.13 -0.74
N ILE A 73 10.00 -3.09 -0.60
CA ILE A 73 11.09 -3.30 -1.55
C ILE A 73 10.55 -3.68 -2.93
N MET A 74 9.64 -4.66 -2.99
CA MET A 74 9.12 -5.18 -4.26
C MET A 74 8.32 -4.14 -5.03
N TYR A 75 7.49 -3.33 -4.35
CA TYR A 75 6.73 -2.24 -4.97
C TYR A 75 7.67 -1.14 -5.47
N ARG A 76 8.60 -0.68 -4.64
CA ARG A 76 9.60 0.33 -5.03
C ARG A 76 10.38 -0.09 -6.26
N ASP A 77 10.90 -1.31 -6.27
CA ASP A 77 11.74 -1.80 -7.36
C ASP A 77 10.93 -1.95 -8.66
N LYS A 78 9.67 -2.42 -8.57
CA LYS A 78 8.79 -2.52 -9.74
C LYS A 78 8.36 -1.14 -10.25
N LEU A 79 8.09 -0.19 -9.37
CA LEU A 79 7.80 1.19 -9.75
C LEU A 79 8.97 1.82 -10.47
N LYS A 80 10.20 1.69 -9.96
CA LYS A 80 11.42 2.19 -10.62
C LYS A 80 11.62 1.59 -12.01
N GLU A 81 11.36 0.28 -12.17
CA GLU A 81 11.40 -0.40 -13.48
C GLU A 81 10.41 0.23 -14.46
N LEU A 82 9.15 0.42 -14.04
CA LEU A 82 8.11 0.98 -14.90
C LEU A 82 8.34 2.47 -15.21
N ILE A 83 8.75 3.26 -14.22
CA ILE A 83 9.07 4.68 -14.37
C ILE A 83 10.27 4.86 -15.30
N SER A 84 11.29 4.01 -15.20
CA SER A 84 12.41 4.04 -16.16
C SER A 84 11.96 3.79 -17.59
N LYS A 85 10.95 2.95 -17.79
CA LYS A 85 10.38 2.67 -19.12
C LYS A 85 9.41 3.75 -19.59
N TYR A 86 8.72 4.43 -18.69
CA TYR A 86 7.71 5.45 -18.95
C TYR A 86 8.00 6.68 -18.06
N PRO A 87 9.04 7.47 -18.37
CA PRO A 87 9.52 8.53 -17.51
C PRO A 87 8.53 9.68 -17.30
N ASP A 88 7.58 9.87 -18.23
CA ASP A 88 6.54 10.90 -18.17
C ASP A 88 5.18 10.34 -17.71
N ALA A 89 5.17 9.17 -17.08
CA ALA A 89 3.91 8.56 -16.64
C ALA A 89 3.19 9.41 -15.61
N VAL A 90 1.87 9.33 -15.61
CA VAL A 90 1.04 9.72 -14.48
C VAL A 90 0.94 8.53 -13.54
N CYS A 91 1.43 8.69 -12.32
CA CYS A 91 1.39 7.69 -11.27
C CYS A 91 0.26 8.00 -10.28
N ILE A 92 -0.49 6.98 -9.87
CA ILE A 92 -1.61 7.11 -8.93
C ILE A 92 -1.42 6.08 -7.83
N ASN A 93 -1.30 6.54 -6.59
CA ASN A 93 -1.23 5.71 -5.40
C ASN A 93 -2.62 5.71 -4.74
N LEU A 94 -3.45 4.75 -5.11
CA LEU A 94 -4.85 4.66 -4.68
C LEU A 94 -4.95 3.86 -3.38
N GLY A 95 -5.49 4.49 -2.33
CA GLY A 95 -5.39 4.03 -0.95
C GLY A 95 -4.00 4.30 -0.38
N CYS A 96 -3.53 5.55 -0.50
CA CYS A 96 -2.14 5.94 -0.21
C CYS A 96 -1.78 5.87 1.29
N GLY A 97 -2.75 5.95 2.20
CA GLY A 97 -2.50 5.95 3.65
C GLY A 97 -1.44 6.96 4.06
N PHE A 98 -0.41 6.49 4.79
CA PHE A 98 0.76 7.27 5.19
C PHE A 98 2.03 6.89 4.41
N ASP A 99 1.87 6.46 3.17
CA ASP A 99 2.99 6.03 2.34
C ASP A 99 3.73 7.22 1.71
N ASP A 100 5.06 7.10 1.56
CA ASP A 100 5.95 8.07 0.92
C ASP A 100 6.65 7.47 -0.30
N LYS A 101 5.89 6.79 -1.17
CA LYS A 101 6.46 6.18 -2.38
C LYS A 101 7.03 7.19 -3.35
N PHE A 102 6.36 8.35 -3.49
CA PHE A 102 6.83 9.39 -4.41
C PHE A 102 8.30 9.73 -4.17
N SER A 103 8.68 10.05 -2.94
CA SER A 103 10.08 10.42 -2.63
C SER A 103 11.10 9.33 -2.97
N GLN A 104 10.66 8.06 -2.96
CA GLN A 104 11.53 6.91 -3.21
C GLN A 104 11.71 6.59 -4.68
N VAL A 105 10.80 7.05 -5.56
CA VAL A 105 10.76 6.67 -6.98
C VAL A 105 10.75 7.84 -7.95
N ASP A 106 10.68 9.07 -7.46
CA ASP A 106 10.66 10.27 -8.29
C ASP A 106 11.90 10.34 -9.20
N ASN A 107 11.65 10.56 -10.48
CA ASN A 107 12.67 10.71 -11.53
C ASN A 107 12.81 12.15 -12.04
N GLY A 108 12.10 13.10 -11.41
CA GLY A 108 12.07 14.50 -11.81
C GLY A 108 11.05 14.85 -12.91
N THR A 109 10.34 13.88 -13.47
CA THR A 109 9.39 14.11 -14.61
C THR A 109 8.03 13.49 -14.41
N ILE A 110 7.88 12.41 -13.62
CA ILE A 110 6.56 11.83 -13.32
C ILE A 110 5.66 12.83 -12.61
N ARG A 111 4.36 12.66 -12.79
CA ARG A 111 3.33 13.32 -11.99
C ARG A 111 2.67 12.28 -11.10
N TRP A 112 2.58 12.57 -9.81
CA TRP A 112 2.11 11.64 -8.80
C TRP A 112 0.85 12.15 -8.13
N PHE A 113 -0.11 11.24 -7.91
CA PHE A 113 -1.35 11.54 -7.21
C PHE A 113 -1.53 10.53 -6.08
N ASP A 114 -1.50 11.02 -4.84
CA ASP A 114 -1.86 10.26 -3.66
C ASP A 114 -3.36 10.40 -3.44
N VAL A 115 -4.10 9.30 -3.65
CA VAL A 115 -5.57 9.28 -3.59
C VAL A 115 -6.00 8.39 -2.45
N ASP A 116 -6.90 8.88 -1.60
CA ASP A 116 -7.49 8.11 -0.50
C ASP A 116 -8.85 8.73 -0.10
N LEU A 117 -9.55 8.08 0.81
CA LEU A 117 -10.80 8.59 1.35
C LEU A 117 -10.61 9.97 2.00
N PRO A 118 -11.63 10.84 2.01
CA PRO A 118 -11.50 12.22 2.48
C PRO A 118 -10.96 12.36 3.92
N ASP A 119 -11.37 11.47 4.82
CA ASP A 119 -10.90 11.44 6.20
C ASP A 119 -9.41 11.07 6.29
N GLN A 120 -8.95 10.10 5.50
CA GLN A 120 -7.54 9.73 5.42
C GLN A 120 -6.70 10.88 4.83
N ILE A 121 -7.15 11.53 3.76
CA ILE A 121 -6.47 12.68 3.17
C ILE A 121 -6.41 13.85 4.16
N ALA A 122 -7.48 14.11 4.92
CA ALA A 122 -7.49 15.15 5.93
C ALA A 122 -6.42 14.92 7.02
N VAL A 123 -6.21 13.66 7.44
CA VAL A 123 -5.13 13.32 8.39
C VAL A 123 -3.76 13.38 7.71
N ARG A 124 -3.64 12.89 6.46
CA ARG A 124 -2.40 12.93 5.69
C ARG A 124 -1.89 14.37 5.51
N ARG A 125 -2.77 15.34 5.26
CA ARG A 125 -2.43 16.78 5.12
C ARG A 125 -1.86 17.42 6.40
N LYS A 126 -1.96 16.75 7.56
CA LYS A 126 -1.31 17.21 8.79
C LYS A 126 0.19 16.92 8.83
N VAL A 127 0.65 15.96 8.00
CA VAL A 127 2.02 15.43 8.01
C VAL A 127 2.71 15.47 6.63
N TYR A 128 1.95 15.73 5.57
CA TYR A 128 2.44 15.92 4.21
C TYR A 128 1.91 17.22 3.62
N GLU A 129 2.65 17.75 2.65
CA GLU A 129 2.25 18.91 1.86
C GLU A 129 2.18 18.52 0.38
N ASP A 130 1.28 19.15 -0.38
CA ASP A 130 1.26 19.04 -1.82
C ASP A 130 2.56 19.62 -2.42
N GLN A 131 3.10 18.96 -3.42
CA GLN A 131 4.26 19.40 -4.18
C GLN A 131 3.86 19.63 -5.63
N GLU A 132 4.65 20.36 -6.40
CA GLU A 132 4.37 20.63 -7.82
C GLU A 132 3.99 19.38 -8.61
N ARG A 133 4.66 18.25 -8.32
CA ARG A 133 4.47 16.98 -9.04
C ARG A 133 3.86 15.86 -8.20
N CYS A 134 3.53 16.10 -6.93
CA CYS A 134 2.90 15.14 -6.02
C CYS A 134 1.70 15.79 -5.33
N ILE A 135 0.49 15.42 -5.71
CA ILE A 135 -0.76 16.03 -5.28
C ILE A 135 -1.59 15.02 -4.48
N MET A 136 -2.05 15.43 -3.31
CA MET A 136 -3.02 14.68 -2.51
C MET A 136 -4.44 15.03 -2.91
N MET A 137 -5.31 14.03 -3.09
CA MET A 137 -6.70 14.25 -3.44
C MET A 137 -7.64 13.20 -2.84
N ASP A 138 -8.86 13.64 -2.58
CA ASP A 138 -9.93 12.78 -2.12
C ASP A 138 -10.40 11.86 -3.25
N GLY A 139 -10.58 10.58 -2.95
CA GLY A 139 -11.10 9.62 -3.92
C GLY A 139 -11.40 8.26 -3.30
N ASP A 140 -12.48 7.64 -3.77
CA ASP A 140 -12.84 6.28 -3.40
C ASP A 140 -12.48 5.34 -4.56
N ALA A 141 -11.88 4.21 -4.25
CA ALA A 141 -11.55 3.17 -5.23
C ALA A 141 -12.79 2.54 -5.90
N LEU A 142 -13.98 2.75 -5.32
CA LEU A 142 -15.27 2.27 -5.85
C LEU A 142 -16.06 3.36 -6.58
N ASP A 143 -15.63 4.61 -6.49
CA ASP A 143 -16.25 5.75 -7.18
C ASP A 143 -15.24 6.47 -8.06
N GLY A 144 -15.43 6.41 -9.38
CA GLY A 144 -14.52 7.00 -10.37
C GLY A 144 -14.61 8.53 -10.52
N THR A 145 -15.33 9.26 -9.68
CA THR A 145 -15.52 10.71 -9.82
C THR A 145 -14.20 11.49 -9.77
N TRP A 146 -13.26 11.06 -8.96
CA TRP A 146 -11.93 11.66 -8.82
C TRP A 146 -11.05 11.52 -10.08
N THR A 147 -11.28 10.50 -10.91
CA THR A 147 -10.46 10.23 -12.10
C THR A 147 -10.50 11.39 -13.12
N LYS A 148 -11.57 12.18 -13.11
CA LYS A 148 -11.73 13.36 -13.98
C LYS A 148 -10.71 14.46 -13.70
N ASN A 149 -10.14 14.47 -12.49
CA ASN A 149 -9.13 15.43 -12.05
C ASN A 149 -7.70 14.98 -12.39
N ILE A 150 -7.54 13.73 -12.83
CA ILE A 150 -6.25 13.21 -13.26
C ILE A 150 -5.96 13.68 -14.69
N PRO A 151 -4.78 14.27 -14.94
CA PRO A 151 -4.44 14.75 -16.28
C PRO A 151 -4.29 13.60 -17.28
N LYS A 152 -4.58 13.89 -18.55
CA LYS A 152 -4.36 12.93 -19.63
C LYS A 152 -2.88 12.58 -19.76
N SER A 153 -2.59 11.31 -19.95
CA SER A 153 -1.25 10.76 -20.11
C SER A 153 -1.23 9.63 -21.15
N LYS A 154 -0.06 9.36 -21.72
CA LYS A 154 0.17 8.20 -22.58
C LYS A 154 0.31 6.90 -21.79
N MET A 155 0.61 7.00 -20.51
CA MET A 155 0.77 5.84 -19.61
C MET A 155 0.38 6.21 -18.19
N TYR A 156 -0.42 5.35 -17.58
CA TYR A 156 -0.76 5.43 -16.17
C TYR A 156 -0.11 4.26 -15.41
N ILE A 157 0.42 4.54 -14.22
CA ILE A 157 0.95 3.52 -13.30
C ILE A 157 0.17 3.65 -12.00
N ILE A 158 -0.69 2.68 -11.73
CA ILE A 158 -1.59 2.70 -10.59
C ILE A 158 -1.07 1.71 -9.54
N VAL A 159 -0.99 2.15 -8.30
CA VAL A 159 -0.58 1.34 -7.15
C VAL A 159 -1.79 1.19 -6.23
N MET A 160 -2.10 -0.04 -5.88
CA MET A 160 -3.09 -0.40 -4.86
C MET A 160 -2.43 -1.39 -3.89
N GLU A 161 -1.73 -0.86 -2.91
CA GLU A 161 -1.05 -1.62 -1.88
C GLU A 161 -1.87 -1.62 -0.59
N GLY A 162 -2.30 -2.79 -0.11
CA GLY A 162 -3.11 -2.91 1.09
C GLY A 162 -4.55 -2.38 0.93
N VAL A 163 -5.14 -2.46 -0.27
CA VAL A 163 -6.49 -1.93 -0.56
C VAL A 163 -7.45 -3.02 -1.00
N LEU A 164 -7.14 -3.73 -2.09
CA LEU A 164 -8.05 -4.73 -2.67
C LEU A 164 -8.31 -5.91 -1.74
N GLU A 165 -7.47 -6.10 -0.75
CA GLU A 165 -7.62 -7.14 0.26
C GLU A 165 -8.82 -6.94 1.20
N TYR A 166 -9.40 -5.74 1.24
CA TYR A 166 -10.60 -5.43 2.02
C TYR A 166 -11.89 -5.49 1.20
N PHE A 167 -11.79 -5.71 -0.12
CA PHE A 167 -12.93 -5.67 -1.04
C PHE A 167 -13.54 -7.06 -1.25
N SER A 168 -14.85 -7.09 -1.37
CA SER A 168 -15.56 -8.27 -1.91
C SER A 168 -15.21 -8.46 -3.40
N LYS A 169 -15.49 -9.65 -3.93
CA LYS A 169 -15.25 -9.96 -5.35
C LYS A 169 -15.94 -8.95 -6.29
N ASP A 170 -17.16 -8.53 -5.97
CA ASP A 170 -17.92 -7.57 -6.78
C ASP A 170 -17.33 -6.16 -6.68
N GLN A 171 -16.84 -5.75 -5.51
CA GLN A 171 -16.14 -4.48 -5.34
C GLN A 171 -14.81 -4.47 -6.10
N VAL A 172 -14.05 -5.56 -6.07
CA VAL A 172 -12.85 -5.70 -6.90
C VAL A 172 -13.21 -5.52 -8.38
N LYS A 173 -14.26 -6.19 -8.88
CA LYS A 173 -14.73 -6.03 -10.25
C LYS A 173 -15.08 -4.58 -10.58
N THR A 174 -15.84 -3.91 -9.70
CA THR A 174 -16.21 -2.50 -9.86
C THR A 174 -14.99 -1.61 -9.98
N CYS A 175 -14.01 -1.79 -9.08
CA CYS A 175 -12.76 -1.03 -9.08
C CYS A 175 -11.96 -1.25 -10.39
N LEU A 176 -11.76 -2.50 -10.81
CA LEU A 176 -11.00 -2.81 -12.01
C LEU A 176 -11.66 -2.22 -13.27
N ASN A 177 -12.98 -2.35 -13.39
CA ASN A 177 -13.74 -1.77 -14.52
C ASN A 177 -13.57 -0.25 -14.53
N MET A 178 -13.75 0.41 -13.38
CA MET A 178 -13.58 1.87 -13.23
C MET A 178 -12.19 2.32 -13.71
N LEU A 179 -11.12 1.61 -13.32
CA LEU A 179 -9.76 1.94 -13.74
C LEU A 179 -9.59 1.81 -15.25
N CYS A 180 -10.06 0.71 -15.86
CA CYS A 180 -9.96 0.49 -17.30
C CYS A 180 -10.85 1.44 -18.12
N ASP A 181 -11.98 1.90 -17.57
CA ASP A 181 -12.87 2.86 -18.22
C ASP A 181 -12.31 4.28 -18.16
N SER A 182 -11.64 4.63 -17.07
CA SER A 182 -11.10 5.98 -16.84
C SER A 182 -9.74 6.20 -17.51
N PHE A 183 -8.93 5.16 -17.63
CA PHE A 183 -7.55 5.25 -18.09
C PHE A 183 -7.33 4.32 -19.29
N PRO A 184 -7.06 4.86 -20.50
CA PRO A 184 -7.03 4.06 -21.74
C PRO A 184 -5.87 3.06 -21.78
N HIS A 185 -4.78 3.33 -21.06
CA HIS A 185 -3.59 2.47 -21.01
C HIS A 185 -2.96 2.56 -19.63
N GLY A 186 -2.74 1.44 -18.97
CA GLY A 186 -2.16 1.47 -17.64
C GLY A 186 -1.46 0.19 -17.20
N TYR A 187 -0.71 0.35 -16.11
CA TYR A 187 -0.25 -0.73 -15.27
C TYR A 187 -0.90 -0.60 -13.90
N LEU A 188 -1.38 -1.71 -13.37
CA LEU A 188 -1.83 -1.83 -11.99
C LEU A 188 -0.86 -2.72 -11.21
N LEU A 189 -0.28 -2.19 -10.15
CA LEU A 189 0.46 -2.91 -9.14
C LEU A 189 -0.51 -3.17 -7.98
N ALA A 190 -0.94 -4.41 -7.81
CA ALA A 190 -1.93 -4.79 -6.81
C ALA A 190 -1.37 -5.79 -5.81
N GLU A 191 -1.74 -5.61 -4.54
CA GLU A 191 -1.54 -6.62 -3.51
C GLU A 191 -2.67 -7.64 -3.56
N LEU A 192 -2.31 -8.91 -3.60
CA LEU A 192 -3.26 -10.02 -3.58
C LEU A 192 -2.98 -10.90 -2.37
N HIS A 193 -3.98 -11.11 -1.54
CA HIS A 193 -3.91 -12.08 -0.45
C HIS A 193 -4.48 -13.44 -0.83
N SER A 194 -4.16 -14.46 -0.05
CA SER A 194 -4.60 -15.82 -0.30
C SER A 194 -6.00 -16.11 0.28
N PRO A 195 -6.73 -17.14 -0.20
CA PRO A 195 -7.98 -17.59 0.41
C PRO A 195 -7.81 -18.06 1.87
N PHE A 196 -6.59 -18.40 2.27
CA PHE A 196 -6.28 -18.72 3.66
C PHE A 196 -6.38 -17.46 4.53
N MET A 197 -5.81 -16.34 4.08
CA MET A 197 -5.84 -15.07 4.78
C MET A 197 -7.27 -14.51 4.90
N GLU A 198 -8.09 -14.63 3.84
CA GLU A 198 -9.52 -14.30 3.88
C GLU A 198 -10.23 -15.00 5.05
N LYS A 199 -10.03 -16.32 5.19
CA LYS A 199 -10.68 -17.13 6.23
C LYS A 199 -10.13 -16.87 7.64
N HIS A 200 -8.89 -16.39 7.77
CA HIS A 200 -8.17 -16.25 9.02
C HIS A 200 -7.79 -14.81 9.34
N SER A 201 -8.50 -13.82 8.78
CA SER A 201 -8.18 -12.39 8.95
C SER A 201 -8.09 -11.97 10.42
N LYS A 202 -9.00 -12.45 11.27
CA LYS A 202 -9.01 -12.18 12.73
C LYS A 202 -7.83 -12.82 13.49
N GLN A 203 -7.10 -13.74 12.86
CA GLN A 203 -5.93 -14.40 13.44
C GLN A 203 -4.62 -13.79 12.91
N HIS A 204 -4.71 -12.83 11.96
CA HIS A 204 -3.55 -12.11 11.48
C HIS A 204 -2.89 -11.32 12.60
N ASP A 205 -1.57 -11.43 12.75
CA ASP A 205 -0.82 -10.94 13.90
C ASP A 205 -0.91 -9.43 14.15
N ALA A 206 -1.18 -8.62 13.12
CA ALA A 206 -1.38 -7.18 13.22
C ALA A 206 -2.85 -6.77 13.03
N VAL A 207 -3.55 -7.26 12.00
CA VAL A 207 -4.95 -6.88 11.68
C VAL A 207 -5.93 -7.23 12.83
N LYS A 208 -5.62 -8.25 13.63
CA LYS A 208 -6.43 -8.62 14.81
C LYS A 208 -6.62 -7.51 15.86
N TYR A 209 -5.78 -6.47 15.80
CA TYR A 209 -5.88 -5.30 16.68
C TYR A 209 -6.75 -4.18 16.11
N THR A 210 -7.32 -4.38 14.92
CA THR A 210 -8.23 -3.47 14.23
C THR A 210 -9.58 -4.13 14.03
N ASN A 211 -10.60 -3.37 13.64
CA ASN A 211 -11.91 -3.91 13.26
C ASN A 211 -11.97 -4.36 11.80
N ALA A 212 -10.89 -4.19 11.04
CA ALA A 212 -10.82 -4.59 9.65
C ALA A 212 -10.87 -6.11 9.47
N SER A 213 -11.43 -6.56 8.36
CA SER A 213 -11.43 -7.97 7.95
C SER A 213 -11.08 -8.07 6.48
N PHE A 214 -10.33 -9.11 6.10
CA PHE A 214 -10.02 -9.34 4.71
C PHE A 214 -11.28 -9.78 3.93
N GLY A 215 -11.40 -9.25 2.73
CA GLY A 215 -12.43 -9.59 1.76
C GLY A 215 -12.03 -10.80 0.90
N TRP A 216 -12.19 -10.69 -0.43
CA TRP A 216 -12.00 -11.80 -1.36
C TRP A 216 -10.51 -12.13 -1.58
N GLY A 217 -10.10 -13.32 -1.13
CA GLY A 217 -8.77 -13.87 -1.33
C GLY A 217 -8.67 -14.72 -2.60
N THR A 218 -7.53 -14.64 -3.32
CA THR A 218 -7.30 -15.31 -4.60
C THR A 218 -6.12 -16.26 -4.57
N LYS A 219 -6.17 -17.30 -5.39
CA LYS A 219 -5.04 -18.21 -5.59
C LYS A 219 -4.03 -17.66 -6.59
N SER A 220 -4.49 -16.85 -7.53
CA SER A 220 -3.67 -16.24 -8.58
C SER A 220 -4.31 -14.95 -9.10
N GLY A 221 -3.50 -14.01 -9.56
CA GLY A 221 -3.95 -12.84 -10.31
C GLY A 221 -4.72 -13.15 -11.60
N LYS A 222 -4.70 -14.40 -12.07
CA LYS A 222 -5.52 -14.82 -13.21
C LYS A 222 -7.02 -14.70 -12.92
N GLU A 223 -7.44 -14.85 -11.66
CA GLU A 223 -8.85 -14.71 -11.28
C GLU A 223 -9.36 -13.27 -11.47
N TYR A 224 -8.46 -12.28 -11.45
CA TYR A 224 -8.78 -10.89 -11.77
C TYR A 224 -9.10 -10.68 -13.25
N LEU A 225 -8.49 -11.49 -14.15
CA LEU A 225 -8.76 -11.43 -15.59
C LEU A 225 -10.17 -11.93 -15.94
N GLU A 226 -10.78 -12.74 -15.09
CA GLU A 226 -12.18 -13.15 -15.24
C GLU A 226 -13.14 -12.01 -14.92
N LEU A 227 -12.72 -11.07 -14.04
CA LEU A 227 -13.51 -9.90 -13.66
C LEU A 227 -13.35 -8.75 -14.65
N GLU A 228 -12.14 -8.58 -15.21
CA GLU A 228 -11.80 -7.53 -16.17
C GLU A 228 -10.94 -8.10 -17.32
N PRO A 229 -11.57 -8.60 -18.39
CA PRO A 229 -10.88 -9.27 -19.50
C PRO A 229 -9.97 -8.36 -20.34
N ARG A 230 -10.09 -7.03 -20.22
CA ARG A 230 -9.17 -6.07 -20.87
C ARG A 230 -7.76 -6.13 -20.30
N MET A 231 -7.63 -6.55 -19.04
CA MET A 231 -6.35 -6.67 -18.36
C MET A 231 -5.57 -7.91 -18.82
N LYS A 232 -4.25 -7.84 -18.67
CA LYS A 232 -3.32 -8.96 -18.84
C LYS A 232 -2.42 -9.03 -17.61
N LEU A 233 -2.24 -10.21 -17.04
CA LEU A 233 -1.28 -10.43 -15.96
C LEU A 233 0.14 -10.44 -16.56
N VAL A 234 0.94 -9.45 -16.17
CA VAL A 234 2.34 -9.28 -16.61
C VAL A 234 3.28 -10.10 -15.74
N SER A 235 3.10 -10.03 -14.44
CA SER A 235 3.89 -10.80 -13.46
C SER A 235 3.13 -10.94 -12.16
N GLU A 236 3.45 -12.01 -11.42
CA GLU A 236 2.96 -12.25 -10.07
C GLU A 236 4.10 -12.83 -9.24
N ARG A 237 4.42 -12.21 -8.10
CA ARG A 237 5.51 -12.60 -7.22
C ARG A 237 5.06 -12.64 -5.78
N ASN A 238 5.34 -13.76 -5.10
CA ASN A 238 5.05 -13.90 -3.68
C ASN A 238 6.08 -13.14 -2.83
N TYR A 239 5.65 -12.51 -1.73
CA TYR A 239 6.56 -11.79 -0.82
C TYR A 239 7.62 -12.71 -0.20
N ASN A 240 7.37 -14.00 -0.12
CA ASN A 240 8.38 -14.98 0.30
C ASN A 240 9.66 -14.93 -0.53
N GLU A 241 9.58 -14.54 -1.82
CA GLU A 241 10.76 -14.41 -2.67
C GLU A 241 11.72 -13.33 -2.17
N GLU A 242 11.18 -12.28 -1.57
CA GLU A 242 11.98 -11.22 -0.98
C GLU A 242 12.40 -11.55 0.46
N MET A 243 11.43 -12.01 1.29
CA MET A 243 11.67 -12.33 2.70
C MET A 243 12.82 -13.32 2.91
N LYS A 244 12.95 -14.36 2.06
CA LYS A 244 14.01 -15.37 2.17
C LYS A 244 15.44 -14.83 2.01
N LYS A 245 15.60 -13.61 1.47
CA LYS A 245 16.92 -13.02 1.22
C LYS A 245 17.60 -12.53 2.51
N TYR A 246 16.83 -12.18 3.55
CA TYR A 246 17.32 -11.37 4.66
C TYR A 246 17.54 -12.13 5.96
N SER A 247 16.83 -13.22 6.23
CA SER A 247 16.97 -13.94 7.50
C SER A 247 16.70 -15.44 7.38
N ILE A 248 17.26 -16.23 8.32
CA ILE A 248 16.99 -17.67 8.42
C ILE A 248 15.49 -17.89 8.71
N ARG A 249 14.89 -17.08 9.58
CA ARG A 249 13.45 -17.14 9.90
C ARG A 249 12.60 -16.82 8.69
N GLY A 250 12.97 -15.81 7.89
CA GLY A 250 12.33 -15.49 6.63
C GLY A 250 12.41 -16.64 5.62
N ARG A 251 13.53 -17.36 5.57
CA ARG A 251 13.71 -18.57 4.72
C ARG A 251 12.79 -19.71 5.16
N LEU A 252 12.72 -19.99 6.46
CA LEU A 252 11.83 -21.01 7.01
C LEU A 252 10.37 -20.67 6.74
N PHE A 253 9.97 -19.44 6.99
CA PHE A 253 8.62 -18.98 6.71
C PHE A 253 8.27 -19.05 5.21
N ALA A 254 9.20 -18.71 4.34
CA ALA A 254 9.02 -18.80 2.88
C ALA A 254 8.70 -20.21 2.39
N ILE A 255 9.18 -21.24 3.10
CA ILE A 255 8.86 -22.64 2.81
C ILE A 255 7.47 -23.01 3.31
N ILE A 256 7.17 -22.70 4.57
CA ILE A 256 5.91 -23.05 5.24
C ILE A 256 4.75 -22.21 4.70
N GLY A 257 4.99 -20.92 4.50
CA GLY A 257 4.01 -19.91 4.07
C GLY A 257 3.83 -19.77 2.56
N LYS A 258 4.31 -20.71 1.73
CA LYS A 258 4.33 -20.60 0.27
C LYS A 258 2.97 -20.25 -0.35
N ASN A 259 1.89 -20.77 0.21
CA ASN A 259 0.53 -20.58 -0.30
C ASN A 259 -0.32 -19.65 0.58
N ILE A 260 0.30 -19.05 1.60
CA ILE A 260 -0.39 -18.24 2.60
C ILE A 260 -0.12 -16.76 2.38
N ASN A 261 1.15 -16.42 2.07
CA ASN A 261 1.62 -15.05 2.03
C ASN A 261 1.06 -14.27 0.83
N ASN A 262 1.03 -12.94 0.99
CA ASN A 262 0.58 -12.02 -0.04
C ASN A 262 1.53 -11.98 -1.25
N ARG A 263 1.03 -11.44 -2.35
CA ARG A 263 1.71 -11.38 -3.64
C ARG A 263 1.57 -10.00 -4.24
N LEU A 264 2.63 -9.54 -4.89
CA LEU A 264 2.56 -8.42 -5.82
C LEU A 264 2.18 -8.96 -7.20
N ALA A 265 1.02 -8.58 -7.68
CA ALA A 265 0.59 -8.81 -9.06
C ALA A 265 0.67 -7.53 -9.87
N VAL A 266 1.14 -7.65 -11.10
CA VAL A 266 1.24 -6.54 -12.04
C VAL A 266 0.37 -6.84 -13.24
N PHE A 267 -0.63 -6.01 -13.45
CA PHE A 267 -1.53 -6.08 -14.59
C PHE A 267 -1.25 -4.95 -15.58
N LYS A 268 -1.69 -5.12 -16.81
CA LYS A 268 -1.62 -4.11 -17.88
C LYS A 268 -2.86 -4.20 -18.76
N TRP A 269 -3.36 -3.07 -19.21
CA TRP A 269 -4.42 -2.95 -20.23
C TRP A 269 -4.12 -1.89 -21.27
#